data_d25661e680bcd0d76715d08db93094c7
#
_entry.id   d25661e680bcd0d76715d08db93094c7
#
_cell.length_a   1.000
_cell.length_b   1.000
_cell.length_c   1.000
_cell.angle_alpha   90.00
_cell.angle_beta   90.00
_cell.angle_gamma   90.00
#
_symmetry.space_group_name_H-M   'P 1'
#
loop_
_entity.id
_entity.type
_entity.pdbx_description
1 polymer ?
#
loop_
_entity_poly.entity_id
_entity_poly.type
_entity_poly.pdbx_seq_one_letter_code
_entity_poly.pdbx_strand_id
1 'polypeptide(L)'
;MLTLGGKPLQVPILQGGMGVGVSLGGLAGAVAACGGMGCISTADAGYREPDFARDPAAANHRALTAEIQKAKAIAGGMGLVAINAMVATQDYAAAIRTAVEAGVDAVVSGAGLPLELPGIVGTTDVAIAPIVSSGRAAKLILRRWAKEFGRTADFVVIEGCKAGGHLGFAEDDLLAGKCQTLDDILPEVCLLYTSD
;
A
#
# COMPACT_ATOMS: atom_id res chain seq x y z
N MET A 1 -18.22 -2.62 -12.84
CA MET A 1 -17.52 -1.69 -11.93
C MET A 1 -16.69 -2.54 -10.98
N LEU A 2 -15.39 -2.29 -10.86
CA LEU A 2 -14.52 -3.00 -9.92
C LEU A 2 -14.79 -2.48 -8.50
N THR A 3 -14.70 -3.36 -7.49
CA THR A 3 -14.75 -2.97 -6.08
C THR A 3 -13.49 -3.45 -5.36
N LEU A 4 -12.94 -2.63 -4.49
CA LEU A 4 -11.81 -2.97 -3.63
C LEU A 4 -12.22 -2.76 -2.16
N GLY A 5 -12.23 -3.84 -1.37
CA GLY A 5 -12.72 -3.79 0.01
C GLY A 5 -14.15 -3.23 0.12
N GLY A 6 -15.03 -3.60 -0.80
CA GLY A 6 -16.41 -3.10 -0.87
C GLY A 6 -16.57 -1.68 -1.43
N LYS A 7 -15.48 -0.96 -1.72
CA LYS A 7 -15.47 0.42 -2.24
C LYS A 7 -15.40 0.42 -3.77
N PRO A 8 -16.24 1.19 -4.48
CA PRO A 8 -16.23 1.21 -5.94
C PRO A 8 -14.99 1.90 -6.49
N LEU A 9 -14.38 1.31 -7.51
CA LEU A 9 -13.29 1.89 -8.29
C LEU A 9 -13.79 2.07 -9.73
N GLN A 10 -13.91 3.32 -10.17
CA GLN A 10 -14.50 3.63 -11.49
C GLN A 10 -13.50 3.32 -12.60
N VAL A 11 -12.24 3.66 -12.40
CA VAL A 11 -11.13 3.40 -13.33
C VAL A 11 -10.19 2.41 -12.66
N PRO A 12 -9.92 1.21 -13.26
CA PRO A 12 -9.10 0.17 -12.64
C PRO A 12 -7.60 0.49 -12.74
N ILE A 13 -7.22 1.66 -12.21
CA ILE A 13 -5.83 2.14 -12.16
C ILE A 13 -5.49 2.49 -10.72
N LEU A 14 -4.40 1.91 -10.23
CA LEU A 14 -3.78 2.24 -8.95
C LEU A 14 -2.45 2.94 -9.20
N GLN A 15 -2.27 4.13 -8.66
CA GLN A 15 -0.99 4.82 -8.72
C GLN A 15 -0.08 4.29 -7.60
N GLY A 16 1.15 3.92 -7.95
CA GLY A 16 2.15 3.45 -7.00
C GLY A 16 2.64 4.55 -6.05
N GLY A 17 2.90 4.20 -4.81
CA GLY A 17 3.50 5.12 -3.84
C GLY A 17 4.99 5.32 -4.10
N MET A 18 5.39 6.54 -4.43
CA MET A 18 6.79 6.94 -4.66
C MET A 18 7.26 7.91 -3.58
N GLY A 19 8.20 7.51 -2.77
CA GLY A 19 8.92 8.37 -1.81
C GLY A 19 10.15 9.01 -2.49
N VAL A 20 10.77 10.06 -1.95
CA VAL A 20 10.26 10.96 -0.92
C VAL A 20 9.65 12.18 -1.61
N GLY A 21 8.46 12.57 -1.18
CA GLY A 21 7.84 13.83 -1.65
C GLY A 21 7.24 13.80 -3.06
N VAL A 22 7.28 12.68 -3.79
CA VAL A 22 6.65 12.54 -5.11
C VAL A 22 5.17 12.21 -4.98
N SER A 23 4.85 11.09 -4.33
CA SER A 23 3.46 10.67 -4.12
C SER A 23 2.92 11.25 -2.82
N LEU A 24 2.47 12.50 -2.90
CA LEU A 24 1.76 13.21 -1.85
C LEU A 24 0.32 13.52 -2.27
N GLY A 25 -0.41 14.25 -1.47
CA GLY A 25 -1.83 14.50 -1.62
C GLY A 25 -2.23 15.14 -2.95
N GLY A 26 -1.35 15.94 -3.56
CA GLY A 26 -1.60 16.54 -4.88
C GLY A 26 -1.73 15.48 -5.98
N LEU A 27 -0.75 14.58 -6.10
CA LEU A 27 -0.76 13.50 -7.09
C LEU A 27 -1.85 12.48 -6.79
N ALA A 28 -1.89 11.99 -5.55
CA ALA A 28 -2.88 10.99 -5.16
C ALA A 28 -4.31 11.49 -5.32
N GLY A 29 -4.57 12.75 -4.95
CA GLY A 29 -5.88 13.38 -5.11
C GLY A 29 -6.28 13.54 -6.57
N ALA A 30 -5.35 13.92 -7.45
CA ALA A 30 -5.62 14.05 -8.89
C ALA A 30 -5.98 12.70 -9.52
N VAL A 31 -5.26 11.63 -9.19
CA VAL A 31 -5.59 10.27 -9.66
C VAL A 31 -6.98 9.84 -9.16
N ALA A 32 -7.27 10.08 -7.88
CA ALA A 32 -8.56 9.76 -7.30
C ALA A 32 -9.70 10.59 -7.93
N ALA A 33 -9.47 11.87 -8.22
CA ALA A 33 -10.45 12.71 -8.93
C ALA A 33 -10.79 12.21 -10.34
N CYS A 34 -9.88 11.45 -10.97
CA CYS A 34 -10.13 10.76 -12.23
C CYS A 34 -10.81 9.38 -12.06
N GLY A 35 -11.22 9.00 -10.84
CA GLY A 35 -11.90 7.74 -10.55
C GLY A 35 -10.98 6.55 -10.29
N GLY A 36 -9.66 6.72 -10.28
CA GLY A 36 -8.67 5.72 -9.91
C GLY A 36 -8.42 5.66 -8.40
N MET A 37 -7.38 4.91 -7.97
CA MET A 37 -6.86 4.92 -6.62
C MET A 37 -5.53 5.66 -6.59
N GLY A 38 -5.50 6.85 -6.01
CA GLY A 38 -4.27 7.58 -5.75
C GLY A 38 -3.63 7.09 -4.46
N CYS A 39 -2.29 6.97 -4.45
CA CYS A 39 -1.57 6.40 -3.32
C CYS A 39 -0.49 7.37 -2.80
N ILE A 40 -0.56 7.70 -1.50
CA ILE A 40 0.42 8.55 -0.82
C ILE A 40 1.51 7.67 -0.23
N SER A 41 2.79 8.01 -0.48
CA SER A 41 3.91 7.35 0.18
C SER A 41 4.06 7.85 1.62
N THR A 42 4.17 6.92 2.58
CA THR A 42 4.44 7.27 3.98
C THR A 42 5.92 7.59 4.24
N ALA A 43 6.81 7.28 3.28
CA ALA A 43 8.24 7.50 3.42
C ALA A 43 8.54 9.01 3.51
N ASP A 44 8.94 9.44 4.69
CA ASP A 44 9.31 10.82 4.99
C ASP A 44 8.35 11.87 4.44
N ALA A 45 7.04 11.63 4.62
CA ALA A 45 6.00 12.54 4.16
C ALA A 45 6.19 13.97 4.69
N GLY A 46 6.76 14.08 5.88
CA GLY A 46 7.05 15.34 6.57
C GLY A 46 8.40 15.97 6.26
N TYR A 47 9.15 15.52 5.25
CA TYR A 47 10.52 15.99 4.97
C TYR A 47 10.65 17.50 4.75
N ARG A 48 9.58 18.21 4.47
CA ARG A 48 9.51 19.67 4.33
C ARG A 48 9.13 20.41 5.61
N GLU A 49 8.73 19.68 6.65
CA GLU A 49 8.34 20.27 7.93
C GLU A 49 9.57 20.93 8.60
N PRO A 50 9.42 22.12 9.21
CA PRO A 50 10.56 22.85 9.78
C PRO A 50 11.27 22.08 10.91
N ASP A 51 10.57 21.20 11.59
CA ASP A 51 11.06 20.40 12.70
C ASP A 51 11.43 18.96 12.33
N PHE A 52 11.37 18.59 11.03
CA PHE A 52 11.66 17.24 10.57
C PHE A 52 13.02 16.71 11.04
N ALA A 53 14.07 17.52 10.97
CA ALA A 53 15.39 17.11 11.42
C ALA A 53 15.47 16.82 12.94
N ARG A 54 14.57 17.41 13.74
CA ARG A 54 14.53 17.26 15.20
C ARG A 54 13.62 16.12 15.63
N ASP A 55 12.47 16.00 15.01
CA ASP A 55 11.43 15.01 15.30
C ASP A 55 10.77 14.51 14.01
N PRO A 56 11.44 13.60 13.27
CA PRO A 56 10.92 13.08 12.02
C PRO A 56 9.55 12.39 12.16
N ALA A 57 9.33 11.69 13.28
CA ALA A 57 8.09 10.95 13.50
C ALA A 57 6.89 11.90 13.62
N ALA A 58 6.97 12.90 14.48
CA ALA A 58 5.89 13.89 14.63
C ALA A 58 5.66 14.69 13.34
N ALA A 59 6.73 15.07 12.64
CA ALA A 59 6.65 15.77 11.36
C ALA A 59 5.95 14.92 10.30
N ASN A 60 6.32 13.64 10.19
CA ASN A 60 5.72 12.69 9.25
C ASN A 60 4.22 12.49 9.52
N HIS A 61 3.82 12.32 10.76
CA HIS A 61 2.41 12.11 11.13
C HIS A 61 1.54 13.31 10.80
N ARG A 62 2.01 14.53 11.13
CA ARG A 62 1.27 15.76 10.78
C ARG A 62 1.14 15.92 9.27
N ALA A 63 2.24 15.78 8.55
CA ALA A 63 2.25 15.91 7.10
C ALA A 63 1.38 14.83 6.43
N LEU A 64 1.48 13.57 6.88
CA LEU A 64 0.67 12.48 6.34
C LEU A 64 -0.83 12.76 6.49
N THR A 65 -1.25 13.21 7.67
CA THR A 65 -2.64 13.61 7.91
C THR A 65 -3.07 14.72 6.95
N ALA A 66 -2.26 15.77 6.83
CA ALA A 66 -2.56 16.90 5.94
C ALA A 66 -2.62 16.49 4.46
N GLU A 67 -1.71 15.64 4.01
CA GLU A 67 -1.66 15.16 2.62
C GLU A 67 -2.83 14.21 2.29
N ILE A 68 -3.29 13.39 3.24
CA ILE A 68 -4.51 12.56 3.07
C ILE A 68 -5.73 13.46 2.95
N GLN A 69 -5.91 14.43 3.84
CA GLN A 69 -7.03 15.37 3.78
C GLN A 69 -7.05 16.17 2.47
N LYS A 70 -5.88 16.64 2.02
CA LYS A 70 -5.72 17.30 0.73
C LYS A 70 -6.10 16.39 -0.44
N ALA A 71 -5.64 15.13 -0.43
CA ALA A 71 -6.00 14.17 -1.48
C ALA A 71 -7.51 13.93 -1.53
N LYS A 72 -8.14 13.73 -0.38
CA LYS A 72 -9.60 13.55 -0.26
C LYS A 72 -10.38 14.76 -0.76
N ALA A 73 -9.93 15.97 -0.42
CA ALA A 73 -10.55 17.22 -0.92
C ALA A 73 -10.46 17.33 -2.44
N ILE A 74 -9.30 17.03 -3.04
CA ILE A 74 -9.11 17.03 -4.50
C ILE A 74 -9.94 15.92 -5.16
N ALA A 75 -9.98 14.73 -4.58
CA ALA A 75 -10.73 13.59 -5.10
C ALA A 75 -12.25 13.86 -5.21
N GLY A 76 -12.81 14.68 -4.32
CA GLY A 76 -14.23 15.01 -4.34
C GLY A 76 -15.18 13.80 -4.27
N GLY A 77 -14.72 12.67 -3.73
CA GLY A 77 -15.47 11.42 -3.60
C GLY A 77 -15.54 10.57 -4.89
N MET A 78 -14.79 10.91 -5.94
CA MET A 78 -14.84 10.21 -7.23
C MET A 78 -14.06 8.90 -7.26
N GLY A 79 -12.93 8.83 -6.57
CA GLY A 79 -12.05 7.65 -6.50
C GLY A 79 -11.56 7.41 -5.08
N LEU A 80 -10.56 6.55 -4.93
CA LEU A 80 -10.03 6.13 -3.64
C LEU A 80 -8.68 6.76 -3.34
N VAL A 81 -8.43 7.04 -2.06
CA VAL A 81 -7.13 7.52 -1.56
C VAL A 81 -6.51 6.45 -0.68
N ALA A 82 -5.37 5.93 -1.08
CA ALA A 82 -4.60 4.93 -0.35
C ALA A 82 -3.30 5.51 0.21
N ILE A 83 -2.67 4.77 1.11
CA ILE A 83 -1.26 4.95 1.46
C ILE A 83 -0.44 3.73 1.03
N ASN A 84 0.85 3.96 0.73
CA ASN A 84 1.86 2.91 0.58
C ASN A 84 2.79 2.98 1.80
N ALA A 85 2.83 1.90 2.59
CA ALA A 85 3.62 1.80 3.80
C ALA A 85 4.67 0.67 3.68
N MET A 86 5.93 1.00 3.96
CA MET A 86 7.02 0.02 3.94
C MET A 86 7.20 -0.63 5.31
N VAL A 87 7.10 -1.97 5.38
CA VAL A 87 7.31 -2.74 6.62
C VAL A 87 8.67 -2.45 7.26
N ALA A 88 9.68 -2.20 6.45
CA ALA A 88 11.06 -1.95 6.90
C ALA A 88 11.25 -0.60 7.63
N THR A 89 10.26 0.29 7.63
CA THR A 89 10.38 1.59 8.34
C THR A 89 10.09 1.43 9.83
N GLN A 90 10.85 2.17 10.65
CA GLN A 90 10.68 2.14 12.12
C GLN A 90 9.29 2.60 12.58
N ASP A 91 8.68 3.52 11.83
CA ASP A 91 7.39 4.15 12.15
C ASP A 91 6.19 3.49 11.44
N TYR A 92 6.38 2.29 10.93
CA TYR A 92 5.39 1.57 10.12
C TYR A 92 3.99 1.54 10.71
N ALA A 93 3.88 1.03 11.94
CA ALA A 93 2.56 0.85 12.58
C ALA A 93 1.91 2.19 12.96
N ALA A 94 2.70 3.17 13.37
CA ALA A 94 2.19 4.49 13.76
C ALA A 94 1.72 5.27 12.52
N ALA A 95 2.47 5.24 11.42
CA ALA A 95 2.07 5.85 10.15
C ALA A 95 0.75 5.27 9.62
N ILE A 96 0.55 3.95 9.71
CA ILE A 96 -0.71 3.32 9.32
C ILE A 96 -1.86 3.79 10.21
N ARG A 97 -1.70 3.80 11.54
CA ARG A 97 -2.74 4.31 12.44
C ARG A 97 -3.10 5.76 12.15
N THR A 98 -2.10 6.62 11.96
CA THR A 98 -2.30 8.01 11.54
C THR A 98 -3.12 8.11 10.25
N ALA A 99 -2.82 7.27 9.26
CA ALA A 99 -3.55 7.28 7.99
C ALA A 99 -5.00 6.80 8.14
N VAL A 100 -5.23 5.75 8.94
CA VAL A 100 -6.57 5.24 9.26
C VAL A 100 -7.40 6.32 9.95
N GLU A 101 -6.84 7.00 10.95
CA GLU A 101 -7.48 8.13 11.65
C GLU A 101 -7.77 9.31 10.73
N ALA A 102 -6.90 9.56 9.74
CA ALA A 102 -7.10 10.59 8.72
C ALA A 102 -8.14 10.22 7.64
N GLY A 103 -8.69 9.00 7.67
CA GLY A 103 -9.78 8.56 6.80
C GLY A 103 -9.32 8.05 5.43
N VAL A 104 -8.16 7.40 5.35
CA VAL A 104 -7.69 6.73 4.12
C VAL A 104 -8.62 5.58 3.72
N ASP A 105 -8.75 5.31 2.42
CA ASP A 105 -9.63 4.24 1.92
C ASP A 105 -8.95 2.87 1.90
N ALA A 106 -7.61 2.84 1.72
CA ALA A 106 -6.84 1.61 1.66
C ALA A 106 -5.41 1.79 2.15
N VAL A 107 -4.81 0.69 2.62
CA VAL A 107 -3.39 0.56 2.94
C VAL A 107 -2.76 -0.49 2.05
N VAL A 108 -1.79 -0.09 1.24
CA VAL A 108 -0.93 -0.98 0.44
C VAL A 108 0.40 -1.11 1.16
N SER A 109 0.86 -2.33 1.41
CA SER A 109 2.07 -2.55 2.21
C SER A 109 3.03 -3.56 1.60
N GLY A 110 4.30 -3.20 1.56
CA GLY A 110 5.39 -4.00 1.01
C GLY A 110 6.74 -3.65 1.63
N ALA A 111 7.83 -3.89 0.92
CA ALA A 111 9.19 -3.80 1.42
C ALA A 111 9.39 -4.59 2.73
N GLY A 112 8.95 -5.84 2.70
CA GLY A 112 8.85 -6.81 3.78
C GLY A 112 7.49 -7.49 3.80
N LEU A 113 7.31 -8.44 4.72
CA LEU A 113 6.04 -9.17 4.87
C LEU A 113 5.14 -8.44 5.88
N PRO A 114 3.99 -7.88 5.47
CA PRO A 114 3.12 -7.08 6.34
C PRO A 114 2.23 -7.99 7.23
N LEU A 115 2.85 -8.86 8.01
CA LEU A 115 2.15 -9.91 8.75
C LEU A 115 1.17 -9.39 9.79
N GLU A 116 1.43 -8.20 10.37
CA GLU A 116 0.63 -7.59 11.42
C GLU A 116 -0.36 -6.52 10.91
N LEU A 117 -0.40 -6.28 9.60
CA LEU A 117 -1.22 -5.20 9.01
C LEU A 117 -2.70 -5.24 9.43
N PRO A 118 -3.39 -6.40 9.43
CA PRO A 118 -4.79 -6.44 9.88
C PRO A 118 -4.96 -6.02 11.33
N GLY A 119 -4.04 -6.40 12.20
CA GLY A 119 -4.05 -6.01 13.62
C GLY A 119 -3.82 -4.51 13.83
N ILE A 120 -2.97 -3.90 12.98
CA ILE A 120 -2.70 -2.45 13.04
C ILE A 120 -3.91 -1.64 12.59
N VAL A 121 -4.56 -2.06 11.50
CA VAL A 121 -5.75 -1.41 10.92
C VAL A 121 -7.01 -1.67 11.77
N GLY A 122 -7.06 -2.81 12.45
CA GLY A 122 -8.17 -3.18 13.33
C GLY A 122 -9.46 -3.49 12.57
N THR A 123 -10.59 -3.19 13.20
CA THR A 123 -11.94 -3.50 12.69
C THR A 123 -12.52 -2.40 11.78
N THR A 124 -11.68 -1.53 11.23
CA THR A 124 -12.12 -0.47 10.33
C THR A 124 -12.50 -1.02 8.94
N ASP A 125 -13.21 -0.23 8.15
CA ASP A 125 -13.55 -0.52 6.75
C ASP A 125 -12.43 -0.17 5.76
N VAL A 126 -11.24 0.18 6.26
CA VAL A 126 -10.06 0.46 5.42
C VAL A 126 -9.61 -0.81 4.74
N ALA A 127 -9.53 -0.80 3.42
CA ALA A 127 -9.07 -1.94 2.65
C ALA A 127 -7.57 -2.18 2.87
N ILE A 128 -7.14 -3.44 2.89
CA ILE A 128 -5.74 -3.82 3.10
C ILE A 128 -5.22 -4.69 1.97
N ALA A 129 -4.02 -4.36 1.50
CA ALA A 129 -3.38 -5.09 0.42
C ALA A 129 -1.87 -5.29 0.66
N PRO A 130 -1.37 -6.52 0.60
CA PRO A 130 0.06 -6.78 0.57
C PRO A 130 0.61 -6.59 -0.84
N ILE A 131 1.87 -6.17 -0.94
CA ILE A 131 2.66 -6.28 -2.17
C ILE A 131 3.45 -7.59 -2.08
N VAL A 132 3.36 -8.42 -3.11
CA VAL A 132 4.00 -9.74 -3.16
C VAL A 132 4.74 -9.95 -4.47
N SER A 133 5.88 -10.64 -4.39
CA SER A 133 6.72 -11.00 -5.53
C SER A 133 6.71 -12.50 -5.84
N SER A 134 5.83 -13.27 -5.19
CA SER A 134 5.66 -14.71 -5.43
C SER A 134 4.34 -15.23 -4.84
N GLY A 135 3.82 -16.34 -5.39
CA GLY A 135 2.68 -17.06 -4.83
C GLY A 135 2.97 -17.58 -3.42
N ARG A 136 4.23 -17.95 -3.12
CA ARG A 136 4.65 -18.38 -1.78
C ARG A 136 4.47 -17.27 -0.74
N ALA A 137 4.89 -16.05 -1.04
CA ALA A 137 4.74 -14.89 -0.16
C ALA A 137 3.26 -14.55 0.05
N ALA A 138 2.46 -14.54 -1.02
CA ALA A 138 1.02 -14.34 -0.95
C ALA A 138 0.36 -15.37 -0.03
N LYS A 139 0.62 -16.67 -0.24
CA LYS A 139 0.07 -17.76 0.56
C LYS A 139 0.41 -17.63 2.04
N LEU A 140 1.65 -17.26 2.36
CA LEU A 140 2.09 -17.08 3.74
C LEU A 140 1.31 -15.94 4.42
N ILE A 141 1.24 -14.77 3.78
CA ILE A 141 0.57 -13.59 4.33
C ILE A 141 -0.92 -13.87 4.51
N LEU A 142 -1.61 -14.35 3.47
CA LEU A 142 -3.05 -14.57 3.50
C LEU A 142 -3.46 -15.60 4.55
N ARG A 143 -2.72 -16.71 4.66
CA ARG A 143 -2.97 -17.73 5.69
C ARG A 143 -2.76 -17.20 7.10
N ARG A 144 -1.71 -16.41 7.31
CA ARG A 144 -1.44 -15.82 8.62
C ARG A 144 -2.54 -14.82 8.99
N TRP A 145 -2.91 -13.94 8.08
CA TRP A 145 -3.99 -12.97 8.33
C TRP A 145 -5.31 -13.65 8.66
N ALA A 146 -5.70 -14.66 7.88
CA ALA A 146 -6.92 -15.42 8.14
C ALA A 146 -6.88 -16.12 9.51
N LYS A 147 -5.74 -16.76 9.86
CA LYS A 147 -5.60 -17.52 11.10
C LYS A 147 -5.56 -16.64 12.35
N GLU A 148 -4.81 -15.54 12.32
CA GLU A 148 -4.53 -14.72 13.50
C GLU A 148 -5.55 -13.59 13.69
N PHE A 149 -6.10 -13.06 12.59
CA PHE A 149 -6.98 -11.89 12.63
C PHE A 149 -8.39 -12.15 12.10
N GLY A 150 -8.67 -13.35 11.57
CA GLY A 150 -9.96 -13.65 10.93
C GLY A 150 -10.26 -12.78 9.70
N ARG A 151 -9.22 -12.21 9.08
CA ARG A 151 -9.33 -11.30 7.94
C ARG A 151 -8.32 -11.70 6.86
N THR A 152 -8.68 -11.49 5.59
CA THR A 152 -7.78 -11.68 4.46
C THR A 152 -7.57 -10.35 3.72
N ALA A 153 -6.77 -10.36 2.65
CA ALA A 153 -6.55 -9.18 1.84
C ALA A 153 -7.78 -8.82 1.01
N ASP A 154 -8.08 -7.53 0.90
CA ASP A 154 -9.15 -7.03 0.04
C ASP A 154 -8.73 -7.05 -1.45
N PHE A 155 -7.44 -6.92 -1.71
CA PHE A 155 -6.78 -7.13 -2.98
C PHE A 155 -5.28 -7.41 -2.76
N VAL A 156 -4.57 -7.81 -3.81
CA VAL A 156 -3.13 -8.06 -3.77
C VAL A 156 -2.45 -7.28 -4.88
N VAL A 157 -1.33 -6.66 -4.57
CA VAL A 157 -0.44 -6.06 -5.57
C VAL A 157 0.67 -7.06 -5.90
N ILE A 158 0.77 -7.46 -7.16
CA ILE A 158 1.82 -8.38 -7.61
C ILE A 158 2.96 -7.57 -8.23
N GLU A 159 4.15 -7.75 -7.67
CA GLU A 159 5.37 -7.09 -8.12
C GLU A 159 6.19 -8.03 -9.01
N GLY A 160 6.57 -7.55 -10.19
CA GLY A 160 7.50 -8.24 -11.07
C GLY A 160 8.94 -7.76 -10.92
N CYS A 161 9.89 -8.52 -11.40
CA CYS A 161 11.33 -8.20 -11.31
C CYS A 161 11.78 -6.93 -12.08
N LYS A 162 10.89 -6.35 -12.89
CA LYS A 162 11.10 -5.08 -13.60
C LYS A 162 10.44 -3.88 -12.92
N ALA A 163 9.88 -4.08 -11.74
CA ALA A 163 9.32 -2.98 -10.96
C ALA A 163 10.41 -2.02 -10.49
N GLY A 164 10.03 -0.78 -10.22
CA GLY A 164 10.93 0.21 -9.63
C GLY A 164 10.88 0.18 -8.10
N GLY A 165 11.96 0.64 -7.46
CA GLY A 165 12.06 0.76 -6.00
C GLY A 165 12.59 -0.50 -5.32
N HIS A 166 12.09 -0.78 -4.11
CA HIS A 166 12.48 -1.98 -3.36
C HIS A 166 11.85 -3.20 -3.98
N LEU A 167 12.65 -4.18 -4.34
CA LEU A 167 12.21 -5.41 -4.98
C LEU A 167 12.19 -6.58 -3.98
N GLY A 168 11.15 -7.39 -4.03
CA GLY A 168 11.01 -8.61 -3.22
C GLY A 168 11.71 -9.83 -3.82
N PHE A 169 12.85 -9.63 -4.53
CA PHE A 169 13.67 -10.65 -5.15
C PHE A 169 15.08 -10.63 -4.59
N ALA A 170 15.75 -11.78 -4.55
CA ALA A 170 17.16 -11.85 -4.19
C ALA A 170 18.03 -11.16 -5.25
N GLU A 171 19.05 -10.42 -4.81
CA GLU A 171 19.95 -9.70 -5.71
C GLU A 171 20.64 -10.64 -6.71
N ASP A 172 21.11 -11.80 -6.25
CA ASP A 172 21.76 -12.79 -7.11
C ASP A 172 20.82 -13.32 -8.21
N ASP A 173 19.53 -13.49 -7.91
CA ASP A 173 18.54 -13.94 -8.89
C ASP A 173 18.24 -12.83 -9.92
N LEU A 174 18.18 -11.58 -9.47
CA LEU A 174 18.02 -10.41 -10.36
C LEU A 174 19.19 -10.28 -11.32
N LEU A 175 20.41 -10.36 -10.80
CA LEU A 175 21.64 -10.26 -11.60
C LEU A 175 21.81 -11.43 -12.59
N ALA A 176 21.37 -12.63 -12.18
CA ALA A 176 21.42 -13.83 -13.01
C ALA A 176 20.25 -13.94 -14.02
N GLY A 177 19.28 -13.02 -13.97
CA GLY A 177 18.06 -13.06 -14.80
C GLY A 177 17.15 -14.27 -14.52
N LYS A 178 17.19 -14.81 -13.30
CA LYS A 178 16.43 -16.00 -12.85
C LYS A 178 15.15 -15.69 -12.12
N CYS A 179 14.75 -14.41 -12.05
CA CYS A 179 13.53 -14.00 -11.36
C CYS A 179 12.29 -14.44 -12.14
N GLN A 180 11.26 -14.84 -11.40
CA GLN A 180 9.93 -15.04 -11.97
C GLN A 180 9.40 -13.75 -12.61
N THR A 181 8.76 -13.89 -13.74
CA THR A 181 8.06 -12.79 -14.42
C THR A 181 6.66 -12.59 -13.82
N LEU A 182 5.97 -11.52 -14.19
CA LEU A 182 4.56 -11.35 -13.80
C LEU A 182 3.69 -12.46 -14.37
N ASP A 183 4.01 -12.96 -15.57
CA ASP A 183 3.26 -14.06 -16.22
C ASP A 183 3.41 -15.38 -15.45
N ASP A 184 4.51 -15.57 -14.70
CA ASP A 184 4.73 -16.72 -13.85
C ASP A 184 4.01 -16.55 -12.49
N ILE A 185 4.10 -15.38 -11.87
CA ILE A 185 3.60 -15.11 -10.52
C ILE A 185 2.07 -14.97 -10.50
N LEU A 186 1.50 -14.32 -11.51
CA LEU A 186 0.08 -14.03 -11.57
C LEU A 186 -0.80 -15.29 -11.47
N PRO A 187 -0.57 -16.37 -12.23
CA PRO A 187 -1.33 -17.62 -12.09
C PRO A 187 -1.22 -18.22 -10.68
N GLU A 188 -0.02 -18.20 -10.08
CA GLU A 188 0.18 -18.74 -8.72
C GLU A 188 -0.67 -18.00 -7.68
N VAL A 189 -0.72 -16.66 -7.78
CA VAL A 189 -1.51 -15.84 -6.85
C VAL A 189 -3.01 -15.98 -7.11
N CYS A 190 -3.43 -16.00 -8.39
CA CYS A 190 -4.84 -16.18 -8.74
C CYS A 190 -5.42 -17.50 -8.21
N LEU A 191 -4.66 -18.59 -8.28
CA LEU A 191 -5.08 -19.89 -7.74
C LEU A 191 -5.33 -19.87 -6.23
N LEU A 192 -4.66 -18.98 -5.47
CA LEU A 192 -4.90 -18.84 -4.03
C LEU A 192 -6.26 -18.20 -3.69
N TYR A 193 -6.83 -17.45 -4.61
CA TYR A 193 -8.15 -16.80 -4.45
C TYR A 193 -9.30 -17.64 -5.01
N THR A 194 -9.00 -18.61 -5.86
CA THR A 194 -10.00 -19.42 -6.58
C THR A 194 -10.07 -20.87 -6.10
N SER A 195 -9.12 -21.30 -5.25
CA SER A 195 -9.18 -22.62 -4.59
C SER A 195 -9.96 -22.49 -3.29
N ASP A 196 -11.15 -23.09 -3.25
CA ASP A 196 -11.97 -23.32 -2.05
C ASP A 196 -11.21 -24.10 -0.95
#